data_a262ae1127918737ec216c9305683439
#
_entry.id   a262ae1127918737ec216c9305683439
#
_cell.length_a   1.000
_cell.length_b   1.000
_cell.length_c   1.000
_cell.angle_alpha   90.00
_cell.angle_beta   90.00
_cell.angle_gamma   90.00
#
_symmetry.space_group_name_H-M   'P 1'
#
loop_
_entity.id
_entity.type
_entity.pdbx_description
1 polymer ?
#
loop_
_entity_poly.entity_id
_entity_poly.type
_entity_poly.pdbx_seq_one_letter_code
_entity_poly.pdbx_strand_id
1 'polypeptide(L)'
;MLSEEQQKILNVTQTGDNVIVDAVAGTGKTTLILEIAKVLSSQKILQITYNKSLKFEVRGKTKSMGIDNLTIHTYHSLAVCYYSCTAHVDNEIKKIVTNNKESNRKIPEFDMIVIDEAQDMTLLYYQLMVKFIKDIGSPIQLLILGDYMQGLYEFKGSDIRFLTLAEMIWKDHPSLRTQQFQKCTMKMSYRITRQMSHFVNNAMLGEQRMDACRDDVPVQYIRNSRFNIERIVCAEINKLFEQGVKPSDIFILGPSVKGERSNIRKLENMLVEKNIPCHVPMLENTDIDQRVIDGKIVFSTFHCVKGRQRKYVFVVGF
;
A
#
# COMPACT_ATOMS: atom_id res chain seq x y z
N MET A 1 8.29 -16.09 -12.44
CA MET A 1 9.60 -15.57 -12.90
C MET A 1 9.66 -14.11 -12.50
N LEU A 2 10.77 -13.67 -11.92
CA LEU A 2 10.98 -12.25 -11.56
C LEU A 2 11.23 -11.41 -12.82
N SER A 3 10.87 -10.13 -12.78
CA SER A 3 11.28 -9.17 -13.80
C SER A 3 12.77 -8.84 -13.65
N GLU A 4 13.37 -8.21 -14.67
CA GLU A 4 14.77 -7.76 -14.61
C GLU A 4 15.01 -6.79 -13.43
N GLU A 5 14.06 -5.85 -13.20
CA GLU A 5 14.11 -4.93 -12.06
C GLU A 5 14.10 -5.68 -10.73
N GLN A 6 13.18 -6.65 -10.58
CA GLN A 6 13.07 -7.46 -9.38
C GLN A 6 14.31 -8.34 -9.16
N GLN A 7 14.85 -8.94 -10.24
CA GLN A 7 16.07 -9.74 -10.17
C GLN A 7 17.28 -8.91 -9.75
N LYS A 8 17.41 -7.69 -10.28
CA LYS A 8 18.45 -6.75 -9.86
C LYS A 8 18.39 -6.46 -8.37
N ILE A 9 17.19 -6.18 -7.84
CA ILE A 9 17.01 -5.90 -6.41
C ILE A 9 17.34 -7.12 -5.57
N LEU A 10 16.90 -8.32 -5.99
CA LEU A 10 17.25 -9.56 -5.31
C LEU A 10 18.77 -9.75 -5.23
N ASN A 11 19.48 -9.56 -6.34
CA ASN A 11 20.94 -9.69 -6.41
C ASN A 11 21.63 -8.68 -5.46
N VAL A 12 21.18 -7.44 -5.45
CA VAL A 12 21.71 -6.40 -4.54
C VAL A 12 21.38 -6.75 -3.08
N THR A 13 20.21 -7.28 -2.79
CA THR A 13 19.86 -7.69 -1.43
C THR A 13 20.76 -8.81 -0.91
N GLN A 14 21.24 -9.70 -1.79
CA GLN A 14 22.15 -10.78 -1.42
C GLN A 14 23.57 -10.31 -1.06
N THR A 15 23.98 -9.09 -1.45
CA THR A 15 25.30 -8.55 -1.05
C THR A 15 25.41 -8.24 0.46
N GLY A 16 24.25 -8.10 1.12
CA GLY A 16 24.18 -7.72 2.54
C GLY A 16 24.09 -6.21 2.77
N ASP A 17 24.14 -5.38 1.72
CA ASP A 17 23.91 -3.94 1.80
C ASP A 17 22.43 -3.64 2.10
N ASN A 18 22.18 -2.50 2.74
CA ASN A 18 20.81 -2.01 2.89
C ASN A 18 20.26 -1.56 1.52
N VAL A 19 18.98 -1.76 1.28
CA VAL A 19 18.37 -1.48 -0.02
C VAL A 19 17.18 -0.56 0.15
N ILE A 20 17.10 0.48 -0.66
CA ILE A 20 15.94 1.37 -0.78
C ILE A 20 15.35 1.19 -2.17
N VAL A 21 14.05 0.89 -2.23
CA VAL A 21 13.34 0.64 -3.49
C VAL A 21 12.18 1.61 -3.64
N ASP A 22 12.30 2.52 -4.60
CA ASP A 22 11.17 3.29 -5.08
C ASP A 22 10.42 2.47 -6.14
N ALA A 23 9.22 2.04 -5.80
CA ALA A 23 8.47 1.06 -6.58
C ALA A 23 7.05 1.55 -6.84
N VAL A 24 6.74 1.88 -8.09
CA VAL A 24 5.40 2.35 -8.47
C VAL A 24 4.32 1.31 -8.21
N ALA A 25 3.06 1.74 -8.26
CA ALA A 25 1.91 0.87 -8.04
C ALA A 25 1.91 -0.33 -8.99
N GLY A 26 1.73 -1.54 -8.44
CA GLY A 26 1.55 -2.75 -9.24
C GLY A 26 2.83 -3.38 -9.81
N THR A 27 4.02 -2.97 -9.36
CA THR A 27 5.31 -3.55 -9.78
C THR A 27 5.63 -4.90 -9.13
N GLY A 28 4.78 -5.37 -8.21
CA GLY A 28 4.99 -6.67 -7.56
C GLY A 28 5.92 -6.63 -6.34
N LYS A 29 5.89 -5.56 -5.53
CA LYS A 29 6.63 -5.47 -4.24
C LYS A 29 6.48 -6.73 -3.39
N THR A 30 5.25 -7.19 -3.19
CA THR A 30 4.96 -8.41 -2.40
C THR A 30 5.62 -9.65 -3.01
N THR A 31 5.59 -9.79 -4.33
CA THR A 31 6.24 -10.91 -5.04
C THR A 31 7.75 -10.89 -4.81
N LEU A 32 8.37 -9.72 -4.91
CA LEU A 32 9.79 -9.53 -4.64
C LEU A 32 10.16 -9.95 -3.21
N ILE A 33 9.40 -9.49 -2.19
CA ILE A 33 9.65 -9.84 -0.78
C ILE A 33 9.56 -11.36 -0.57
N LEU A 34 8.57 -12.02 -1.16
CA LEU A 34 8.40 -13.46 -1.06
C LEU A 34 9.56 -14.22 -1.73
N GLU A 35 10.02 -13.76 -2.89
CA GLU A 35 11.15 -14.41 -3.58
C GLU A 35 12.48 -14.15 -2.83
N ILE A 36 12.69 -12.96 -2.24
CA ILE A 36 13.82 -12.70 -1.35
C ILE A 36 13.81 -13.69 -0.17
N ALA A 37 12.65 -13.88 0.47
CA ALA A 37 12.52 -14.81 1.59
C ALA A 37 12.83 -16.26 1.19
N LYS A 38 12.42 -16.70 -0.01
CA LYS A 38 12.77 -18.03 -0.53
C LYS A 38 14.26 -18.21 -0.77
N VAL A 39 14.88 -17.22 -1.44
CA VAL A 39 16.31 -17.28 -1.79
C VAL A 39 17.18 -17.19 -0.55
N LEU A 40 16.79 -16.36 0.41
CA LEU A 40 17.48 -16.20 1.70
C LEU A 40 16.86 -17.08 2.80
N SER A 41 16.59 -18.35 2.48
CA SER A 41 15.86 -19.29 3.37
C SER A 41 16.52 -19.52 4.72
N SER A 42 17.84 -19.32 4.84
CA SER A 42 18.58 -19.41 6.11
C SER A 42 18.48 -18.16 6.99
N GLN A 43 18.02 -17.03 6.43
CA GLN A 43 17.88 -15.76 7.16
C GLN A 43 16.48 -15.64 7.76
N LYS A 44 16.39 -15.09 8.97
CA LYS A 44 15.11 -14.72 9.60
C LYS A 44 14.73 -13.31 9.19
N ILE A 45 13.65 -13.18 8.45
CA ILE A 45 13.19 -11.91 7.89
C ILE A 45 11.94 -11.44 8.60
N LEU A 46 11.92 -10.16 9.01
CA LEU A 46 10.74 -9.49 9.54
C LEU A 46 10.23 -8.47 8.53
N GLN A 47 8.99 -8.65 8.05
CA GLN A 47 8.31 -7.63 7.26
C GLN A 47 7.38 -6.81 8.15
N ILE A 48 7.53 -5.49 8.08
CA ILE A 48 6.62 -4.52 8.69
C ILE A 48 5.82 -3.85 7.59
N THR A 49 4.50 -3.83 7.74
CA THR A 49 3.58 -3.17 6.82
C THR A 49 2.56 -2.31 7.57
N TYR A 50 2.08 -1.25 6.92
CA TYR A 50 1.08 -0.36 7.50
C TYR A 50 -0.30 -1.03 7.60
N ASN A 51 -0.71 -1.79 6.59
CA ASN A 51 -2.07 -2.26 6.41
C ASN A 51 -2.29 -3.70 6.92
N LYS A 52 -3.34 -3.90 7.75
CA LYS A 52 -3.75 -5.22 8.25
C LYS A 52 -4.14 -6.19 7.13
N SER A 53 -4.84 -5.71 6.10
CA SER A 53 -5.26 -6.55 4.96
C SER A 53 -4.05 -7.12 4.22
N LEU A 54 -3.03 -6.28 3.97
CA LEU A 54 -1.79 -6.71 3.33
C LEU A 54 -1.05 -7.76 4.17
N LYS A 55 -0.99 -7.58 5.49
CA LYS A 55 -0.42 -8.58 6.40
C LYS A 55 -1.09 -9.96 6.25
N PHE A 56 -2.42 -10.01 6.20
CA PHE A 56 -3.14 -11.28 6.03
C PHE A 56 -2.92 -11.89 4.65
N GLU A 57 -2.91 -11.07 3.60
CA GLU A 57 -2.62 -11.52 2.23
C GLU A 57 -1.23 -12.17 2.14
N VAL A 58 -0.20 -11.48 2.64
CA VAL A 58 1.19 -11.97 2.61
C VAL A 58 1.32 -13.26 3.43
N ARG A 59 0.71 -13.33 4.62
CA ARG A 59 0.70 -14.56 5.43
C ARG A 59 0.01 -15.73 4.73
N GLY A 60 -1.07 -15.49 3.99
CA GLY A 60 -1.71 -16.51 3.17
C GLY A 60 -0.76 -17.04 2.10
N LYS A 61 -0.06 -16.15 1.43
CA LYS A 61 0.92 -16.50 0.39
C LYS A 61 2.15 -17.24 0.96
N THR A 62 2.72 -16.79 2.09
CA THR A 62 3.84 -17.50 2.74
C THR A 62 3.48 -18.92 3.08
N LYS A 63 2.30 -19.13 3.67
CA LYS A 63 1.81 -20.48 4.00
C LYS A 63 1.64 -21.35 2.76
N SER A 64 1.03 -20.83 1.68
CA SER A 64 0.82 -21.60 0.43
C SER A 64 2.12 -21.90 -0.31
N MET A 65 3.18 -21.11 -0.09
CA MET A 65 4.49 -21.25 -0.73
C MET A 65 5.52 -21.97 0.14
N GLY A 66 5.18 -22.38 1.37
CA GLY A 66 6.09 -23.04 2.30
C GLY A 66 7.25 -22.12 2.75
N ILE A 67 6.99 -20.82 2.94
CA ILE A 67 7.99 -19.85 3.39
C ILE A 67 7.85 -19.68 4.90
N ASP A 68 8.79 -20.23 5.67
CA ASP A 68 8.72 -20.25 7.14
C ASP A 68 9.63 -19.20 7.81
N ASN A 69 10.58 -18.64 7.06
CA ASN A 69 11.56 -17.67 7.55
C ASN A 69 11.10 -16.19 7.49
N LEU A 70 9.86 -15.92 7.00
CA LEU A 70 9.28 -14.59 6.89
C LEU A 70 8.18 -14.36 7.94
N THR A 71 8.47 -13.53 8.93
CA THR A 71 7.50 -13.06 9.93
C THR A 71 6.90 -11.73 9.51
N ILE A 72 5.57 -11.58 9.55
CA ILE A 72 4.88 -10.36 9.09
C ILE A 72 4.11 -9.71 10.23
N HIS A 73 4.38 -8.42 10.49
CA HIS A 73 3.67 -7.60 11.45
C HIS A 73 3.21 -6.26 10.85
N THR A 74 2.17 -5.66 11.44
CA THR A 74 1.97 -4.20 11.39
C THR A 74 2.66 -3.58 12.60
N TYR A 75 2.89 -2.25 12.60
CA TYR A 75 3.49 -1.57 13.77
C TYR A 75 2.78 -1.89 15.08
N HIS A 76 1.44 -1.80 15.09
CA HIS A 76 0.65 -2.18 16.26
C HIS A 76 0.81 -3.64 16.64
N SER A 77 0.76 -4.57 15.67
CA SER A 77 0.88 -5.99 15.99
C SER A 77 2.29 -6.38 16.45
N LEU A 78 3.32 -5.64 16.05
CA LEU A 78 4.68 -5.74 16.57
C LEU A 78 4.70 -5.30 18.04
N ALA A 79 4.17 -4.10 18.31
CA ALA A 79 4.12 -3.53 19.65
C ALA A 79 3.32 -4.41 20.62
N VAL A 80 2.17 -4.95 20.17
CA VAL A 80 1.37 -5.91 20.94
C VAL A 80 2.15 -7.20 21.19
N CYS A 81 2.86 -7.70 20.21
CA CYS A 81 3.60 -8.95 20.29
C CYS A 81 4.74 -8.87 21.32
N TYR A 82 5.48 -7.78 21.34
CA TYR A 82 6.75 -7.71 22.08
C TYR A 82 6.74 -6.78 23.29
N TYR A 83 5.86 -5.78 23.37
CA TYR A 83 5.94 -4.76 24.44
C TYR A 83 4.68 -4.66 25.31
N SER A 84 3.49 -4.66 24.77
CA SER A 84 2.26 -4.47 25.54
C SER A 84 1.03 -5.01 24.84
N CYS A 85 0.28 -5.87 25.50
CA CYS A 85 -0.98 -6.39 24.96
C CYS A 85 -2.03 -5.29 24.67
N THR A 86 -1.87 -4.09 25.23
CA THR A 86 -2.74 -2.93 24.99
C THR A 86 -2.31 -2.05 23.82
N ALA A 87 -1.16 -2.33 23.15
CA ALA A 87 -0.59 -1.48 22.12
C ALA A 87 -1.34 -1.56 20.76
N HIS A 88 -2.68 -1.54 20.82
CA HIS A 88 -3.54 -1.52 19.63
C HIS A 88 -3.78 -0.12 19.07
N VAL A 89 -3.34 0.93 19.78
CA VAL A 89 -3.51 2.34 19.44
C VAL A 89 -2.19 3.10 19.58
N ASP A 90 -2.06 4.20 18.84
CA ASP A 90 -0.83 5.00 18.78
C ASP A 90 -0.39 5.54 20.15
N ASN A 91 -1.33 5.92 21.03
CA ASN A 91 -1.00 6.39 22.37
C ASN A 91 -0.25 5.35 23.20
N GLU A 92 -0.56 4.07 23.05
CA GLU A 92 0.16 3.00 23.76
C GLU A 92 1.55 2.75 23.14
N ILE A 93 1.69 2.86 21.82
CA ILE A 93 3.00 2.83 21.15
C ILE A 93 3.85 4.01 21.64
N LYS A 94 3.27 5.19 21.76
CA LYS A 94 3.96 6.38 22.30
C LYS A 94 4.51 6.14 23.69
N LYS A 95 3.73 5.50 24.58
CA LYS A 95 4.22 5.14 25.95
C LYS A 95 5.39 4.16 25.89
N ILE A 96 5.35 3.17 24.97
CA ILE A 96 6.46 2.21 24.80
C ILE A 96 7.75 2.95 24.43
N VAL A 97 7.67 3.85 23.46
CA VAL A 97 8.83 4.60 22.97
C VAL A 97 9.33 5.60 24.04
N THR A 98 8.44 6.44 24.58
CA THR A 98 8.80 7.52 25.53
C THR A 98 9.38 6.95 26.82
N ASN A 99 8.83 5.85 27.35
CA ASN A 99 9.29 5.24 28.60
C ASN A 99 10.37 4.19 28.35
N ASN A 100 10.86 4.06 27.14
CA ASN A 100 11.84 3.03 26.74
C ASN A 100 11.49 1.64 27.30
N LYS A 101 10.21 1.24 27.17
CA LYS A 101 9.67 0.02 27.78
C LYS A 101 10.43 -1.20 27.29
N GLU A 102 10.88 -2.04 28.21
CA GLU A 102 11.52 -3.31 27.87
C GLU A 102 10.55 -4.29 27.21
N SER A 103 11.07 -5.17 26.39
CA SER A 103 10.28 -6.20 25.74
C SER A 103 9.76 -7.24 26.74
N ASN A 104 8.50 -7.62 26.63
CA ASN A 104 7.84 -8.60 27.51
C ASN A 104 8.29 -10.05 27.23
N ARG A 105 8.98 -10.28 26.13
CA ARG A 105 9.50 -11.59 25.73
C ARG A 105 10.77 -11.42 24.90
N LYS A 106 11.55 -12.49 24.81
CA LYS A 106 12.74 -12.50 23.96
C LYS A 106 12.35 -12.20 22.51
N ILE A 107 12.96 -11.17 21.93
CA ILE A 107 12.82 -10.85 20.51
C ILE A 107 13.73 -11.83 19.73
N PRO A 108 13.23 -12.47 18.65
CA PRO A 108 14.09 -13.29 17.79
C PRO A 108 15.19 -12.44 17.15
N GLU A 109 16.34 -13.05 16.95
CA GLU A 109 17.40 -12.44 16.14
C GLU A 109 16.97 -12.47 14.67
N PHE A 110 16.59 -11.30 14.14
CA PHE A 110 16.29 -11.13 12.75
C PHE A 110 17.55 -10.72 12.00
N ASP A 111 17.76 -11.31 10.82
CA ASP A 111 18.87 -10.94 9.93
C ASP A 111 18.52 -9.76 9.04
N MET A 112 17.23 -9.64 8.69
CA MET A 112 16.72 -8.58 7.80
C MET A 112 15.40 -8.04 8.31
N ILE A 113 15.21 -6.73 8.17
CA ILE A 113 13.92 -6.06 8.37
C ILE A 113 13.51 -5.41 7.05
N VAL A 114 12.31 -5.78 6.59
CA VAL A 114 11.65 -5.21 5.43
C VAL A 114 10.61 -4.20 5.88
N ILE A 115 10.79 -2.94 5.53
CA ILE A 115 9.80 -1.86 5.77
C ILE A 115 9.02 -1.67 4.47
N ASP A 116 7.80 -2.17 4.43
CA ASP A 116 6.93 -2.09 3.26
C ASP A 116 5.96 -0.92 3.39
N GLU A 117 5.66 -0.25 2.28
CA GLU A 117 4.89 0.99 2.21
C GLU A 117 5.49 2.11 3.10
N ALA A 118 6.81 2.31 3.00
CA ALA A 118 7.57 3.24 3.84
C ALA A 118 7.10 4.70 3.73
N GLN A 119 6.44 5.10 2.63
CA GLN A 119 5.82 6.41 2.48
C GLN A 119 4.66 6.66 3.46
N ASP A 120 4.13 5.60 4.09
CA ASP A 120 3.06 5.71 5.10
C ASP A 120 3.60 5.71 6.54
N MET A 121 4.93 5.64 6.72
CA MET A 121 5.54 5.68 8.05
C MET A 121 5.34 7.04 8.70
N THR A 122 5.01 7.02 10.00
CA THR A 122 4.96 8.22 10.85
C THR A 122 6.23 8.31 11.71
N LEU A 123 6.50 9.48 12.28
CA LEU A 123 7.61 9.64 13.23
C LEU A 123 7.50 8.66 14.41
N LEU A 124 6.29 8.41 14.91
CA LEU A 124 6.06 7.46 16.01
C LEU A 124 6.44 6.02 15.60
N TYR A 125 6.09 5.61 14.39
CA TYR A 125 6.42 4.27 13.90
C TYR A 125 7.92 4.13 13.62
N TYR A 126 8.56 5.17 13.11
CA TYR A 126 10.01 5.23 12.98
C TYR A 126 10.70 5.04 14.35
N GLN A 127 10.29 5.80 15.37
CA GLN A 127 10.83 5.69 16.72
C GLN A 127 10.62 4.28 17.32
N LEU A 128 9.45 3.67 17.08
CA LEU A 128 9.21 2.29 17.47
C LEU A 128 10.19 1.33 16.79
N MET A 129 10.43 1.51 15.48
CA MET A 129 11.36 0.65 14.73
C MET A 129 12.80 0.83 15.19
N VAL A 130 13.25 2.07 15.43
CA VAL A 130 14.58 2.35 15.99
C VAL A 130 14.76 1.63 17.33
N LYS A 131 13.78 1.75 18.23
CA LYS A 131 13.79 1.04 19.50
C LYS A 131 13.82 -0.48 19.30
N PHE A 132 12.94 -1.01 18.45
CA PHE A 132 12.84 -2.45 18.22
C PHE A 132 14.12 -3.04 17.63
N ILE A 133 14.76 -2.36 16.69
CA ILE A 133 16.03 -2.77 16.09
C ILE A 133 17.14 -2.78 17.15
N LYS A 134 17.16 -1.78 18.04
CA LYS A 134 18.10 -1.76 19.17
C LYS A 134 17.86 -2.95 20.11
N ASP A 135 16.60 -3.26 20.40
CA ASP A 135 16.21 -4.34 21.33
C ASP A 135 16.48 -5.75 20.75
N ILE A 136 16.60 -5.91 19.42
CA ILE A 136 17.04 -7.16 18.79
C ILE A 136 18.48 -7.50 19.25
N GLY A 137 19.34 -6.51 19.34
CA GLY A 137 20.71 -6.65 19.84
C GLY A 137 21.70 -7.32 18.86
N SER A 138 21.29 -7.67 17.65
CA SER A 138 22.14 -8.21 16.59
C SER A 138 22.15 -7.32 15.36
N PRO A 139 23.22 -7.34 14.53
CA PRO A 139 23.28 -6.56 13.30
C PRO A 139 22.24 -6.99 12.29
N ILE A 140 21.51 -6.04 11.72
CA ILE A 140 20.45 -6.27 10.74
C ILE A 140 20.75 -5.62 9.39
N GLN A 141 20.15 -6.15 8.34
CA GLN A 141 20.03 -5.53 7.01
C GLN A 141 18.66 -4.87 6.88
N LEU A 142 18.57 -3.68 6.28
CA LEU A 142 17.31 -3.02 5.96
C LEU A 142 16.96 -3.14 4.48
N LEU A 143 15.71 -3.48 4.20
CA LEU A 143 15.09 -3.38 2.88
C LEU A 143 13.87 -2.45 3.01
N ILE A 144 13.95 -1.26 2.44
CA ILE A 144 12.91 -0.23 2.55
C ILE A 144 12.24 -0.07 1.19
N LEU A 145 10.93 -0.36 1.12
CA LEU A 145 10.16 -0.29 -0.12
C LEU A 145 8.98 0.67 0.02
N GLY A 146 8.64 1.33 -1.06
CA GLY A 146 7.46 2.18 -1.12
C GLY A 146 7.28 2.86 -2.46
N ASP A 147 6.23 3.66 -2.58
CA ASP A 147 5.96 4.56 -3.69
C ASP A 147 5.70 5.95 -3.13
N TYR A 148 6.64 6.87 -3.32
CA TYR A 148 6.51 8.22 -2.74
C TYR A 148 5.29 8.98 -3.27
N MET A 149 4.80 8.65 -4.47
CA MET A 149 3.59 9.25 -5.04
C MET A 149 2.30 8.71 -4.41
N GLN A 150 2.37 7.63 -3.63
CA GLN A 150 1.26 7.08 -2.87
C GLN A 150 1.22 7.52 -1.39
N GLY A 151 1.94 8.57 -1.03
CA GLY A 151 1.90 9.19 0.30
C GLY A 151 0.58 9.92 0.55
N LEU A 152 -0.51 9.21 0.81
CA LEU A 152 -1.85 9.79 0.96
C LEU A 152 -2.24 10.09 2.42
N TYR A 153 -1.41 9.77 3.41
CA TYR A 153 -1.77 9.83 4.82
C TYR A 153 -1.00 10.93 5.61
N GLU A 154 -0.54 11.99 4.93
CA GLU A 154 0.10 13.14 5.60
C GLU A 154 -0.78 13.71 6.72
N PHE A 155 -2.10 13.78 6.52
CA PHE A 155 -3.05 14.22 7.53
C PHE A 155 -3.10 13.33 8.79
N LYS A 156 -2.53 12.11 8.72
CA LYS A 156 -2.31 11.20 9.85
C LYS A 156 -0.87 11.24 10.37
N GLY A 157 -0.04 12.16 9.85
CA GLY A 157 1.36 12.31 10.25
C GLY A 157 2.33 11.37 9.54
N SER A 158 1.93 10.72 8.43
CA SER A 158 2.88 10.00 7.59
C SER A 158 3.80 10.97 6.84
N ASP A 159 5.01 10.52 6.56
CA ASP A 159 6.03 11.37 5.94
C ASP A 159 6.81 10.57 4.90
N ILE A 160 6.70 10.98 3.65
CA ILE A 160 7.37 10.34 2.51
C ILE A 160 8.90 10.36 2.62
N ARG A 161 9.47 11.22 3.48
CA ARG A 161 10.91 11.29 3.72
C ARG A 161 11.47 10.01 4.32
N PHE A 162 10.66 9.21 5.02
CA PHE A 162 11.07 7.88 5.47
C PHE A 162 11.37 6.90 4.33
N LEU A 163 10.94 7.20 3.10
CA LEU A 163 11.35 6.51 1.89
C LEU A 163 12.41 7.32 1.12
N THR A 164 12.13 8.60 0.81
CA THR A 164 12.95 9.40 -0.11
C THR A 164 14.28 9.81 0.49
N LEU A 165 14.36 9.99 1.81
CA LEU A 165 15.56 10.30 2.58
C LEU A 165 15.99 9.14 3.50
N ALA A 166 15.56 7.92 3.23
CA ALA A 166 15.78 6.76 4.09
C ALA A 166 17.26 6.54 4.43
N GLU A 167 18.16 6.67 3.45
CA GLU A 167 19.61 6.58 3.70
C GLU A 167 20.07 7.57 4.76
N MET A 168 19.70 8.85 4.66
CA MET A 168 20.08 9.88 5.62
C MET A 168 19.53 9.61 7.02
N ILE A 169 18.31 9.06 7.09
CA ILE A 169 17.60 8.80 8.33
C ILE A 169 18.18 7.59 9.06
N TRP A 170 18.58 6.55 8.33
CA TRP A 170 18.97 5.26 8.92
C TRP A 170 20.48 5.01 8.98
N LYS A 171 21.31 5.66 8.13
CA LYS A 171 22.74 5.34 7.98
C LYS A 171 23.54 5.28 9.28
N ASP A 172 23.19 6.11 10.24
CA ASP A 172 23.94 6.19 11.52
C ASP A 172 23.36 5.26 12.60
N HIS A 173 22.40 4.38 12.26
CA HIS A 173 21.83 3.45 13.24
C HIS A 173 22.85 2.34 13.60
N PRO A 174 23.23 2.21 14.88
CA PRO A 174 24.37 1.35 15.30
C PRO A 174 24.15 -0.15 15.07
N SER A 175 22.89 -0.59 14.97
CA SER A 175 22.56 -2.00 14.74
C SER A 175 22.46 -2.37 13.25
N LEU A 176 22.84 -1.50 12.32
CA LEU A 176 22.91 -1.89 10.92
C LEU A 176 24.17 -2.74 10.67
N ARG A 177 24.01 -3.80 9.87
CA ARG A 177 25.13 -4.67 9.45
C ARG A 177 26.17 -3.90 8.65
N THR A 178 25.75 -2.95 7.85
CA THR A 178 26.58 -2.05 7.04
C THR A 178 25.95 -0.65 6.98
N GLN A 179 26.77 0.37 6.73
CA GLN A 179 26.31 1.74 6.48
C GLN A 179 26.01 2.00 4.97
N GLN A 180 26.23 0.99 4.12
CA GLN A 180 26.00 1.12 2.67
C GLN A 180 24.53 0.96 2.33
N PHE A 181 24.03 1.86 1.48
CA PHE A 181 22.67 1.82 0.96
C PHE A 181 22.69 1.80 -0.57
N GLN A 182 22.00 0.83 -1.16
CA GLN A 182 21.80 0.71 -2.59
C GLN A 182 20.40 1.22 -2.95
N LYS A 183 20.31 2.13 -3.91
CA LYS A 183 19.04 2.68 -4.40
C LYS A 183 18.61 1.97 -5.66
N CYS A 184 17.41 1.44 -5.64
CA CYS A 184 16.79 0.73 -6.75
C CYS A 184 15.43 1.31 -7.10
N THR A 185 14.96 1.06 -8.31
CA THR A 185 13.63 1.47 -8.77
C THR A 185 12.90 0.30 -9.41
N MET A 186 11.58 0.29 -9.28
CA MET A 186 10.68 -0.60 -10.01
C MET A 186 9.62 0.24 -10.71
N LYS A 187 9.67 0.31 -12.04
CA LYS A 187 8.81 1.16 -12.88
C LYS A 187 7.76 0.36 -13.64
N MET A 188 8.03 -0.91 -13.95
CA MET A 188 7.13 -1.77 -14.72
C MET A 188 5.94 -2.22 -13.89
N SER A 189 4.76 -1.66 -14.16
CA SER A 189 3.51 -2.06 -13.52
C SER A 189 2.84 -3.22 -14.26
N TYR A 190 2.43 -4.23 -13.51
CA TYR A 190 1.64 -5.37 -13.99
C TYR A 190 0.14 -5.17 -13.72
N ARG A 191 -0.23 -4.06 -13.09
CA ARG A 191 -1.60 -3.76 -12.69
C ARG A 191 -2.31 -2.84 -13.67
N ILE A 192 -1.67 -1.72 -14.02
CA ILE A 192 -2.23 -0.72 -14.92
C ILE A 192 -1.94 -1.04 -16.38
N THR A 193 -2.59 -0.32 -17.29
CA THR A 193 -2.41 -0.45 -18.74
C THR A 193 -1.44 0.61 -19.27
N ARG A 194 -0.91 0.41 -20.49
CA ARG A 194 -0.06 1.42 -21.17
C ARG A 194 -0.80 2.75 -21.34
N GLN A 195 -2.09 2.70 -21.62
CA GLN A 195 -2.93 3.89 -21.77
C GLN A 195 -3.04 4.66 -20.43
N MET A 196 -3.17 3.94 -19.31
CA MET A 196 -3.17 4.55 -17.98
C MET A 196 -1.79 5.11 -17.63
N SER A 197 -0.70 4.37 -17.88
CA SER A 197 0.65 4.86 -17.60
C SER A 197 0.98 6.10 -18.45
N HIS A 198 0.61 6.09 -19.72
CA HIS A 198 0.76 7.24 -20.61
C HIS A 198 0.00 8.47 -20.12
N PHE A 199 -1.26 8.27 -19.69
CA PHE A 199 -2.07 9.36 -19.12
C PHE A 199 -1.43 9.92 -17.86
N VAL A 200 -1.01 9.06 -16.91
CA VAL A 200 -0.37 9.50 -15.66
C VAL A 200 0.94 10.22 -15.95
N ASN A 201 1.82 9.64 -16.75
CA ASN A 201 3.12 10.23 -17.06
C ASN A 201 3.00 11.60 -17.75
N ASN A 202 2.15 11.71 -18.78
CA ASN A 202 2.14 12.90 -19.62
C ASN A 202 1.10 13.95 -19.19
N ALA A 203 -0.10 13.52 -18.73
CA ALA A 203 -1.16 14.45 -18.36
C ALA A 203 -1.11 14.87 -16.89
N MET A 204 -0.64 13.98 -16.00
CA MET A 204 -0.66 14.24 -14.56
C MET A 204 0.72 14.67 -14.02
N LEU A 205 1.81 13.99 -14.42
CA LEU A 205 3.13 14.19 -13.82
C LEU A 205 4.06 15.06 -14.70
N GLY A 206 3.92 14.99 -16.01
CA GLY A 206 4.87 15.64 -16.94
C GLY A 206 6.24 14.94 -17.03
N GLU A 207 6.37 13.73 -16.50
CA GLU A 207 7.59 12.93 -16.49
C GLU A 207 7.31 11.44 -16.68
N GLN A 208 8.32 10.69 -17.15
CA GLN A 208 8.23 9.23 -17.36
C GLN A 208 8.56 8.49 -16.06
N ARG A 209 7.56 8.30 -15.21
CA ARG A 209 7.71 7.63 -13.92
C ARG A 209 7.41 6.14 -13.96
N MET A 210 6.45 5.71 -14.76
CA MET A 210 5.97 4.33 -14.76
C MET A 210 5.78 3.79 -16.16
N ASP A 211 5.96 2.47 -16.28
CA ASP A 211 5.69 1.69 -17.48
C ASP A 211 4.62 0.64 -17.22
N ALA A 212 4.04 0.08 -18.29
CA ALA A 212 3.08 -1.00 -18.18
C ALA A 212 3.22 -1.99 -19.33
N CYS A 213 2.89 -3.26 -19.07
CA CYS A 213 3.10 -4.33 -20.05
C CYS A 213 1.83 -4.73 -20.82
N ARG A 214 0.65 -4.27 -20.43
CA ARG A 214 -0.62 -4.63 -21.09
C ARG A 214 -1.32 -3.42 -21.67
N ASP A 215 -2.05 -3.66 -22.75
CA ASP A 215 -2.91 -2.67 -23.39
C ASP A 215 -4.37 -2.84 -22.97
N ASP A 216 -5.10 -1.76 -23.03
CA ASP A 216 -6.55 -1.70 -22.83
C ASP A 216 -7.11 -0.40 -23.47
N VAL A 217 -8.36 -0.07 -23.19
CA VAL A 217 -9.00 1.15 -23.69
C VAL A 217 -8.33 2.42 -23.15
N PRO A 218 -8.36 3.53 -23.91
CA PRO A 218 -7.84 4.81 -23.45
C PRO A 218 -8.55 5.32 -22.19
N VAL A 219 -7.80 6.07 -21.37
CA VAL A 219 -8.39 6.80 -20.25
C VAL A 219 -9.33 7.87 -20.81
N GLN A 220 -10.58 7.87 -20.35
CA GLN A 220 -11.57 8.86 -20.75
C GLN A 220 -11.57 10.02 -19.77
N TYR A 221 -11.37 11.23 -20.25
CA TYR A 221 -11.50 12.45 -19.49
C TYR A 221 -12.71 13.25 -19.97
N ILE A 222 -13.72 13.40 -19.11
CA ILE A 222 -14.97 14.07 -19.46
C ILE A 222 -15.08 15.36 -18.66
N ARG A 223 -14.96 16.50 -19.35
CA ARG A 223 -15.20 17.82 -18.76
C ARG A 223 -16.66 18.21 -18.95
N ASN A 224 -17.37 18.45 -17.87
CA ASN A 224 -18.76 18.90 -17.91
C ASN A 224 -19.09 19.84 -16.74
N SER A 225 -20.29 20.45 -16.79
CA SER A 225 -20.78 21.27 -15.68
C SER A 225 -21.11 20.40 -14.46
N ARG A 226 -21.04 20.98 -13.26
CA ARG A 226 -21.33 20.30 -11.99
C ARG A 226 -22.74 19.69 -11.92
N PHE A 227 -23.67 20.14 -12.77
CA PHE A 227 -25.10 19.80 -12.66
C PHE A 227 -25.52 18.52 -13.41
N ASN A 228 -24.63 17.90 -14.19
CA ASN A 228 -24.98 16.73 -15.01
C ASN A 228 -23.98 15.57 -14.91
N ILE A 229 -23.00 15.63 -14.02
CA ILE A 229 -21.95 14.60 -13.89
C ILE A 229 -22.58 13.23 -13.57
N GLU A 230 -23.55 13.21 -12.66
CA GLU A 230 -24.22 11.98 -12.25
C GLU A 230 -24.94 11.27 -13.39
N ARG A 231 -25.56 12.03 -14.31
CA ARG A 231 -26.24 11.47 -15.48
C ARG A 231 -25.26 10.87 -16.48
N ILE A 232 -24.14 11.55 -16.72
CA ILE A 232 -23.10 11.09 -17.64
C ILE A 232 -22.48 9.81 -17.12
N VAL A 233 -22.06 9.78 -15.85
CA VAL A 233 -21.45 8.59 -15.25
C VAL A 233 -22.47 7.44 -15.22
N CYS A 234 -23.72 7.70 -14.91
CA CYS A 234 -24.79 6.68 -14.97
C CYS A 234 -24.97 6.12 -16.40
N ALA A 235 -24.88 6.96 -17.42
CA ALA A 235 -24.99 6.51 -18.82
C ALA A 235 -23.77 5.63 -19.20
N GLU A 236 -22.57 6.00 -18.82
CA GLU A 236 -21.36 5.18 -19.07
C GLU A 236 -21.42 3.85 -18.31
N ILE A 237 -21.90 3.83 -17.07
CA ILE A 237 -22.09 2.58 -16.30
C ILE A 237 -23.12 1.67 -17.00
N ASN A 238 -24.23 2.22 -17.52
CA ASN A 238 -25.22 1.43 -18.26
C ASN A 238 -24.60 0.78 -19.52
N LYS A 239 -23.78 1.51 -20.28
CA LYS A 239 -23.04 0.94 -21.43
C LYS A 239 -22.15 -0.23 -21.02
N LEU A 240 -21.48 -0.13 -19.86
CA LEU A 240 -20.66 -1.22 -19.33
C LEU A 240 -21.52 -2.44 -18.98
N PHE A 241 -22.69 -2.25 -18.40
CA PHE A 241 -23.61 -3.36 -18.13
C PHE A 241 -24.12 -4.04 -19.39
N GLU A 242 -24.41 -3.28 -20.46
CA GLU A 242 -24.75 -3.83 -21.77
C GLU A 242 -23.62 -4.71 -22.35
N GLN A 243 -22.36 -4.45 -21.96
CA GLN A 243 -21.18 -5.24 -22.30
C GLN A 243 -20.92 -6.41 -21.33
N GLY A 244 -21.82 -6.65 -20.36
CA GLY A 244 -21.72 -7.75 -19.40
C GLY A 244 -20.82 -7.48 -18.20
N VAL A 245 -20.42 -6.23 -17.95
CA VAL A 245 -19.65 -5.83 -16.74
C VAL A 245 -20.54 -5.98 -15.51
N LYS A 246 -19.99 -6.50 -14.43
CA LYS A 246 -20.72 -6.70 -13.17
C LYS A 246 -20.58 -5.48 -12.26
N PRO A 247 -21.55 -5.20 -11.37
CA PRO A 247 -21.42 -4.13 -10.37
C PRO A 247 -20.18 -4.29 -9.49
N SER A 248 -19.76 -5.52 -9.19
CA SER A 248 -18.54 -5.83 -8.46
C SER A 248 -17.25 -5.39 -9.16
N ASP A 249 -17.28 -5.06 -10.43
CA ASP A 249 -16.11 -4.65 -11.21
C ASP A 249 -15.88 -3.13 -11.20
N ILE A 250 -16.75 -2.35 -10.52
CA ILE A 250 -16.76 -0.89 -10.61
C ILE A 250 -16.47 -0.23 -9.27
N PHE A 251 -15.49 0.69 -9.25
CA PHE A 251 -15.32 1.71 -8.22
C PHE A 251 -15.80 3.07 -8.70
N ILE A 252 -16.42 3.84 -7.81
CA ILE A 252 -16.72 5.26 -8.00
C ILE A 252 -16.04 6.02 -6.87
N LEU A 253 -15.06 6.84 -7.23
CA LEU A 253 -14.19 7.52 -6.30
C LEU A 253 -14.41 9.03 -6.38
N GLY A 254 -14.37 9.68 -5.23
CA GLY A 254 -14.40 11.12 -5.16
C GLY A 254 -13.77 11.67 -3.89
N PRO A 255 -13.68 13.02 -3.78
CA PRO A 255 -13.07 13.67 -2.62
C PRO A 255 -13.80 13.36 -1.31
N SER A 256 -15.13 13.24 -1.36
CA SER A 256 -15.99 12.86 -0.25
C SER A 256 -17.22 12.10 -0.74
N VAL A 257 -17.64 11.11 0.01
CA VAL A 257 -18.89 10.36 -0.21
C VAL A 257 -20.01 10.82 0.72
N LYS A 258 -19.71 11.79 1.61
CA LYS A 258 -20.60 12.36 2.60
C LYS A 258 -21.30 13.59 2.06
N GLY A 259 -22.33 13.89 1.98
CA GLY A 259 -23.04 15.09 1.54
C GLY A 259 -24.23 14.71 0.72
N GLU A 260 -25.40 14.92 1.30
CA GLU A 260 -26.68 14.60 0.64
C GLU A 260 -26.83 15.25 -0.73
N ARG A 261 -26.18 16.40 -0.95
CA ARG A 261 -26.21 17.14 -2.23
C ARG A 261 -25.00 16.87 -3.14
N SER A 262 -24.12 15.94 -2.76
CA SER A 262 -22.98 15.61 -3.61
C SER A 262 -23.41 14.86 -4.88
N ASN A 263 -22.71 15.08 -5.98
CA ASN A 263 -22.97 14.36 -7.23
C ASN A 263 -22.82 12.84 -7.06
N ILE A 264 -21.98 12.42 -6.11
CA ILE A 264 -21.78 11.01 -5.75
C ILE A 264 -23.08 10.42 -5.16
N ARG A 265 -23.74 11.13 -4.23
CA ARG A 265 -25.01 10.67 -3.64
C ARG A 265 -26.16 10.68 -4.66
N LYS A 266 -26.21 11.68 -5.53
CA LYS A 266 -27.18 11.70 -6.62
C LYS A 266 -26.99 10.52 -7.57
N LEU A 267 -25.74 10.21 -7.91
CA LEU A 267 -25.42 9.05 -8.76
C LEU A 267 -25.79 7.73 -8.07
N GLU A 268 -25.51 7.58 -6.78
CA GLU A 268 -25.95 6.41 -6.01
C GLU A 268 -27.45 6.23 -6.08
N ASN A 269 -28.23 7.28 -5.77
CA ASN A 269 -29.69 7.23 -5.83
C ASN A 269 -30.19 6.79 -7.20
N MET A 270 -29.65 7.37 -8.29
CA MET A 270 -30.01 7.00 -9.66
C MET A 270 -29.73 5.53 -10.00
N LEU A 271 -28.64 4.96 -9.45
CA LEU A 271 -28.31 3.55 -9.66
C LEU A 271 -29.19 2.64 -8.81
N VAL A 272 -29.46 3.01 -7.56
CA VAL A 272 -30.35 2.26 -6.65
C VAL A 272 -31.80 2.25 -7.19
N GLU A 273 -32.31 3.36 -7.74
CA GLU A 273 -33.62 3.43 -8.41
C GLU A 273 -33.74 2.46 -9.60
N LYS A 274 -32.61 2.12 -10.21
CA LYS A 274 -32.52 1.10 -11.27
C LYS A 274 -32.24 -0.32 -10.73
N ASN A 275 -32.36 -0.55 -9.43
CA ASN A 275 -32.08 -1.82 -8.75
C ASN A 275 -30.61 -2.29 -8.90
N ILE A 276 -29.64 -1.38 -9.10
CA ILE A 276 -28.23 -1.70 -9.17
C ILE A 276 -27.68 -1.70 -7.75
N PRO A 277 -27.06 -2.80 -7.30
CA PRO A 277 -26.53 -2.90 -5.94
C PRO A 277 -25.32 -1.98 -5.75
N CYS A 278 -25.42 -1.06 -4.77
CA CYS A 278 -24.42 -0.09 -4.41
C CYS A 278 -23.96 -0.27 -2.96
N HIS A 279 -22.74 0.13 -2.67
CA HIS A 279 -22.22 0.25 -1.32
C HIS A 279 -21.54 1.62 -1.14
N VAL A 280 -22.03 2.38 -0.16
CA VAL A 280 -21.42 3.63 0.29
C VAL A 280 -21.02 3.46 1.75
N PRO A 281 -19.75 3.66 2.13
CA PRO A 281 -19.34 3.50 3.52
C PRO A 281 -20.00 4.54 4.42
N MET A 282 -20.48 4.11 5.58
CA MET A 282 -21.08 5.02 6.57
C MET A 282 -20.05 5.99 7.17
N LEU A 283 -18.82 5.55 7.32
CA LEU A 283 -17.70 6.34 7.82
C LEU A 283 -16.59 6.37 6.78
N GLU A 284 -16.06 7.54 6.46
CA GLU A 284 -15.03 7.74 5.42
C GLU A 284 -13.67 7.07 5.74
N ASN A 285 -13.47 6.64 6.98
CA ASN A 285 -12.21 6.07 7.45
C ASN A 285 -12.30 4.59 7.84
N THR A 286 -13.40 3.90 7.52
CA THR A 286 -13.53 2.47 7.83
C THR A 286 -12.91 1.61 6.73
N ASP A 287 -12.15 0.61 7.15
CA ASP A 287 -11.70 -0.46 6.24
C ASP A 287 -12.94 -1.12 5.61
N ILE A 288 -12.92 -1.22 4.30
CA ILE A 288 -14.03 -1.84 3.55
C ILE A 288 -13.93 -3.36 3.72
N ASP A 289 -14.92 -3.99 4.36
CA ASP A 289 -15.00 -5.46 4.44
C ASP A 289 -15.40 -6.03 3.05
N GLN A 290 -14.58 -6.95 2.53
CA GLN A 290 -14.82 -7.57 1.22
C GLN A 290 -16.19 -8.25 1.13
N ARG A 291 -16.66 -8.86 2.20
CA ARG A 291 -17.96 -9.54 2.25
C ARG A 291 -19.14 -8.59 2.10
N VAL A 292 -18.96 -7.34 2.55
CA VAL A 292 -20.02 -6.31 2.47
C VAL A 292 -20.13 -5.72 1.07
N ILE A 293 -19.02 -5.65 0.33
CA ILE A 293 -18.94 -5.02 -0.99
C ILE A 293 -19.09 -6.02 -2.16
N ASP A 294 -19.18 -7.31 -1.85
CA ASP A 294 -19.32 -8.32 -2.90
C ASP A 294 -20.60 -8.14 -3.70
N GLY A 295 -20.51 -8.27 -5.01
CA GLY A 295 -21.60 -8.05 -5.93
C GLY A 295 -22.08 -6.60 -6.12
N LYS A 296 -21.44 -5.59 -5.51
CA LYS A 296 -21.89 -4.20 -5.50
C LYS A 296 -20.91 -3.24 -6.17
N ILE A 297 -21.43 -2.15 -6.76
CA ILE A 297 -20.63 -0.96 -7.05
C ILE A 297 -20.19 -0.35 -5.72
N VAL A 298 -18.93 -0.01 -5.61
CA VAL A 298 -18.40 0.61 -4.38
C VAL A 298 -18.11 2.09 -4.62
N PHE A 299 -18.75 2.92 -3.82
CA PHE A 299 -18.47 4.33 -3.71
C PHE A 299 -17.47 4.55 -2.57
N SER A 300 -16.43 5.34 -2.80
CA SER A 300 -15.43 5.56 -1.75
C SER A 300 -14.60 6.81 -2.00
N THR A 301 -13.73 7.12 -1.04
CA THR A 301 -12.66 8.09 -1.21
C THR A 301 -11.36 7.39 -1.60
N PHE A 302 -10.41 8.13 -2.15
CA PHE A 302 -9.09 7.59 -2.54
C PHE A 302 -8.37 6.90 -1.38
N HIS A 303 -8.46 7.48 -0.17
CA HIS A 303 -7.81 6.94 1.02
C HIS A 303 -8.31 5.54 1.42
N CYS A 304 -9.62 5.31 1.29
CA CYS A 304 -10.24 4.06 1.73
C CYS A 304 -10.03 2.91 0.75
N VAL A 305 -9.72 3.20 -0.52
CA VAL A 305 -9.48 2.19 -1.56
C VAL A 305 -8.00 1.96 -1.85
N LYS A 306 -7.10 2.66 -1.15
CA LYS A 306 -5.65 2.45 -1.31
C LYS A 306 -5.30 0.97 -1.20
N GLY A 307 -4.53 0.46 -2.16
CA GLY A 307 -4.16 -0.96 -2.24
C GLY A 307 -5.22 -1.89 -2.82
N ARG A 308 -6.42 -1.39 -3.13
CA ARG A 308 -7.50 -2.17 -3.77
C ARG A 308 -7.53 -1.93 -5.27
N GLN A 309 -8.22 -2.81 -5.99
CA GLN A 309 -8.37 -2.70 -7.44
C GLN A 309 -9.73 -3.20 -7.90
N ARG A 310 -10.26 -2.59 -8.96
CA ARG A 310 -11.40 -3.08 -9.74
C ARG A 310 -11.13 -2.83 -11.23
N LYS A 311 -11.90 -3.50 -12.06
CA LYS A 311 -11.70 -3.44 -13.51
C LYS A 311 -11.98 -2.05 -14.07
N TYR A 312 -12.99 -1.37 -13.54
CA TYR A 312 -13.39 -0.02 -13.95
C TYR A 312 -13.37 0.92 -12.75
N VAL A 313 -12.81 2.10 -12.93
CA VAL A 313 -12.73 3.13 -11.90
C VAL A 313 -13.21 4.45 -12.48
N PHE A 314 -14.28 4.98 -11.91
CA PHE A 314 -14.77 6.33 -12.20
C PHE A 314 -14.27 7.27 -11.12
N VAL A 315 -13.61 8.32 -11.53
CA VAL A 315 -13.16 9.37 -10.63
C VAL A 315 -14.02 10.61 -10.88
N VAL A 316 -14.72 11.07 -9.84
CA VAL A 316 -15.76 12.08 -9.96
C VAL A 316 -15.45 13.28 -9.07
N GLY A 317 -15.58 14.49 -9.61
CA GLY A 317 -15.44 15.72 -8.82
C GLY A 317 -14.02 16.23 -8.67
N PHE A 318 -13.25 16.09 -9.70
CA PHE A 318 -11.94 16.75 -9.87
C PHE A 318 -12.10 18.19 -10.31
#